data_4f4e636603231a81a003fa1461ef14dd
#
_entry.id   4f4e636603231a81a003fa1461ef14dd
#
_cell.length_a   1.000
_cell.length_b   1.000
_cell.length_c   1.000
_cell.angle_alpha   90.00
_cell.angle_beta   90.00
_cell.angle_gamma   90.00
#
_symmetry.space_group_name_H-M   'P 1'
#
loop_
_entity.id
_entity.type
_entity.pdbx_description
1 polymer ?
#
loop_
_entity_poly.entity_id
_entity_poly.type
_entity_poly.pdbx_seq_one_letter_code
_entity_poly.pdbx_strand_id
1 'polypeptide(L)'
;YELPNEVWSCWGDTPSFSISPNGKYLAIMRSPREDVCDIEQDKIKGVEDEMTYQSLTFIDLETMQSRVFSDGVGEKSIYGFQWVSDDRFIYRPGLTNAKGRNMNSLVTFAVNVDGSKRKIIGKQEMKGGQGSWTNISVVDRLDADPDHVIVASNERRAFRSDFYKMNIMTGKKKLLAIGFVPKNAKGDRVYGTYRDQEGYPIATLVDESLDRVIYTYDKDTQDWSEHVRFTCQQPSFTPIAATNKGWLVTGSKFSPSGELIEYNDTNALYLYDPETKEFS
;
A
#
# COMPACT_ATOMS: atom_id res chain seq x y z
N TYR A 1 -12.38 -21.03 33.10
CA TYR A 1 -12.16 -19.57 33.24
C TYR A 1 -13.02 -18.90 32.18
N GLU A 2 -14.15 -18.36 32.56
CA GLU A 2 -14.94 -17.48 31.69
C GLU A 2 -14.31 -16.10 31.75
N LEU A 3 -13.81 -15.65 30.60
CA LEU A 3 -13.35 -14.26 30.47
C LEU A 3 -14.56 -13.32 30.51
N PRO A 4 -14.52 -12.23 31.27
CA PRO A 4 -15.60 -11.25 31.31
C PRO A 4 -15.97 -10.76 29.91
N ASN A 5 -17.26 -10.51 29.66
CA ASN A 5 -17.75 -10.03 28.35
C ASN A 5 -17.07 -8.74 27.90
N GLU A 6 -16.61 -7.91 28.85
CA GLU A 6 -15.88 -6.69 28.63
C GLU A 6 -14.54 -6.94 27.91
N VAL A 7 -13.91 -8.11 28.14
CA VAL A 7 -12.66 -8.48 27.46
C VAL A 7 -12.91 -8.77 25.97
N TRP A 8 -14.12 -9.24 25.61
CA TRP A 8 -14.48 -9.56 24.23
C TRP A 8 -15.04 -8.33 23.48
N SER A 9 -15.63 -7.39 24.20
CA SER A 9 -16.18 -6.17 23.59
C SER A 9 -15.14 -5.06 23.44
N CYS A 10 -14.07 -5.11 24.20
CA CYS A 10 -12.94 -4.23 24.05
C CYS A 10 -12.03 -4.73 22.94
N TRP A 11 -12.24 -4.29 21.72
CA TRP A 11 -11.27 -4.36 20.64
C TRP A 11 -10.10 -3.42 20.99
N GLY A 12 -9.43 -3.76 22.12
CA GLY A 12 -8.23 -3.07 22.52
C GLY A 12 -7.15 -3.29 21.47
N ASP A 13 -6.37 -2.26 21.26
CA ASP A 13 -5.06 -2.25 20.60
C ASP A 13 -4.70 -3.55 19.90
N THR A 14 -5.25 -3.81 18.71
CA THR A 14 -4.67 -4.83 17.83
C THR A 14 -3.43 -4.21 17.22
N PRO A 15 -2.24 -4.48 17.76
CA PRO A 15 -1.02 -3.96 17.16
C PRO A 15 -0.88 -4.49 15.75
N SER A 16 -0.50 -3.63 14.82
CA SER A 16 -0.09 -4.09 13.50
C SER A 16 1.30 -4.69 13.60
N PHE A 17 1.48 -5.87 13.05
CA PHE A 17 2.76 -6.57 13.00
C PHE A 17 3.27 -6.62 11.57
N SER A 18 4.57 -6.45 11.40
CA SER A 18 5.22 -6.62 10.10
C SER A 18 6.65 -7.09 10.28
N ILE A 19 7.02 -8.13 9.54
CA ILE A 19 8.38 -8.68 9.55
C ILE A 19 9.17 -8.02 8.42
N SER A 20 10.46 -7.71 8.67
CA SER A 20 11.37 -7.22 7.64
C SER A 20 11.55 -8.26 6.53
N PRO A 21 11.90 -7.86 5.29
CA PRO A 21 12.00 -8.79 4.17
C PRO A 21 12.92 -9.98 4.42
N ASN A 22 14.03 -9.79 5.12
CA ASN A 22 14.97 -10.86 5.49
C ASN A 22 14.58 -11.65 6.75
N GLY A 23 13.45 -11.33 7.39
CA GLY A 23 12.99 -11.99 8.61
C GLY A 23 13.72 -11.60 9.89
N LYS A 24 14.62 -10.63 9.86
CA LYS A 24 15.46 -10.26 11.02
C LYS A 24 14.70 -9.44 12.06
N TYR A 25 13.85 -8.53 11.63
CA TYR A 25 13.16 -7.60 12.52
C TYR A 25 11.65 -7.80 12.51
N LEU A 26 11.04 -7.81 13.68
CA LEU A 26 9.59 -7.67 13.86
C LEU A 26 9.29 -6.24 14.24
N ALA A 27 8.50 -5.56 13.42
CA ALA A 27 7.96 -4.24 13.71
C ALA A 27 6.57 -4.39 14.34
N ILE A 28 6.33 -3.68 15.43
CA ILE A 28 5.06 -3.63 16.14
C ILE A 28 4.61 -2.17 16.19
N MET A 29 3.52 -1.86 15.52
CA MET A 29 2.90 -0.55 15.60
C MET A 29 1.68 -0.62 16.52
N ARG A 30 1.72 0.14 17.61
CA ARG A 30 0.63 0.27 18.57
C ARG A 30 -0.12 1.56 18.31
N SER A 31 -1.43 1.47 18.20
CA SER A 31 -2.29 2.65 18.20
C SER A 31 -2.54 3.12 19.62
N PRO A 32 -2.68 4.44 19.86
CA PRO A 32 -3.15 4.91 21.14
C PRO A 32 -4.53 4.31 21.42
N ARG A 33 -4.74 3.90 22.63
CA ARG A 33 -6.06 3.50 23.10
C ARG A 33 -6.99 4.71 23.03
N GLU A 34 -7.86 4.80 22.04
CA GLU A 34 -9.08 5.56 22.21
C GLU A 34 -9.95 4.68 23.12
N ASP A 35 -10.21 5.15 24.34
CA ASP A 35 -11.00 4.44 25.34
C ASP A 35 -12.44 4.25 24.85
N VAL A 36 -12.68 3.15 24.15
CA VAL A 36 -14.00 2.68 23.80
C VAL A 36 -14.57 1.79 24.92
N CYS A 37 -13.75 1.46 25.90
CA CYS A 37 -14.17 0.71 27.07
C CYS A 37 -14.19 1.63 28.29
N ASP A 38 -15.37 2.10 28.61
CA ASP A 38 -15.71 2.82 29.85
C ASP A 38 -15.53 1.91 31.09
N ILE A 39 -14.35 1.35 31.28
CA ILE A 39 -13.99 0.72 32.54
C ILE A 39 -13.38 1.80 33.42
N GLU A 40 -14.26 2.48 34.18
CA GLU A 40 -13.93 3.33 35.34
C GLU A 40 -12.55 4.03 35.27
N GLN A 41 -12.40 5.00 34.35
CA GLN A 41 -11.24 5.87 34.28
C GLN A 41 -10.96 6.61 35.59
N ASP A 42 -11.92 6.69 36.52
CA ASP A 42 -11.75 7.36 37.80
C ASP A 42 -10.81 6.63 38.77
N LYS A 43 -10.38 5.41 38.48
CA LYS A 43 -9.50 4.64 39.37
C LYS A 43 -8.03 4.64 38.97
N ILE A 44 -7.67 5.13 37.78
CA ILE A 44 -6.26 5.24 37.39
C ILE A 44 -5.86 6.72 37.29
N LYS A 45 -6.18 7.46 38.35
CA LYS A 45 -5.54 8.78 38.59
C LYS A 45 -4.09 8.58 38.96
N GLY A 46 -3.19 8.75 38.01
CA GLY A 46 -1.74 8.70 38.25
C GLY A 46 -0.90 8.21 37.07
N VAL A 47 -1.51 7.78 35.99
CA VAL A 47 -0.79 7.55 34.73
C VAL A 47 -1.11 8.74 33.84
N GLU A 48 -0.31 9.79 34.00
CA GLU A 48 -0.34 10.97 33.14
C GLU A 48 -0.14 10.53 31.69
N ASP A 49 -1.10 10.86 30.84
CA ASP A 49 -1.06 11.19 29.40
C ASP A 49 -0.01 10.57 28.44
N GLU A 50 0.73 9.53 28.83
CA GLU A 50 1.84 9.01 28.00
C GLU A 50 1.43 8.08 26.85
N MET A 51 0.14 7.75 26.68
CA MET A 51 -0.30 6.76 25.68
C MET A 51 -1.18 7.31 24.56
N THR A 52 -1.16 8.57 24.26
CA THR A 52 -1.95 9.17 23.16
C THR A 52 -1.29 9.04 21.77
N TYR A 53 -0.13 8.40 21.67
CA TYR A 53 0.65 8.40 20.43
C TYR A 53 0.88 7.01 19.89
N GLN A 54 0.66 6.84 18.57
CA GLN A 54 1.07 5.63 17.87
C GLN A 54 2.59 5.47 17.98
N SER A 55 3.04 4.36 18.54
CA SER A 55 4.45 4.02 18.69
C SER A 55 4.85 2.88 17.77
N LEU A 56 6.10 2.88 17.34
CA LEU A 56 6.69 1.83 16.53
C LEU A 56 7.84 1.20 17.33
N THR A 57 7.72 -0.10 17.58
CA THR A 57 8.75 -0.88 18.28
C THR A 57 9.33 -1.92 17.33
N PHE A 58 10.64 -2.02 17.26
CA PHE A 58 11.35 -3.08 16.56
C PHE A 58 11.90 -4.10 17.55
N ILE A 59 11.75 -5.37 17.21
CA ILE A 59 12.37 -6.50 17.92
C ILE A 59 13.33 -7.16 16.94
N ASP A 60 14.60 -7.25 17.30
CA ASP A 60 15.57 -8.07 16.59
C ASP A 60 15.31 -9.54 16.97
N LEU A 61 14.92 -10.36 16.00
CA LEU A 61 14.49 -11.75 16.24
C LEU A 61 15.66 -12.72 16.52
N GLU A 62 16.90 -12.31 16.23
CA GLU A 62 18.10 -13.10 16.57
C GLU A 62 18.51 -12.88 18.03
N THR A 63 18.47 -11.60 18.47
CA THR A 63 18.94 -11.24 19.81
C THR A 63 17.81 -11.05 20.81
N MET A 64 16.56 -11.01 20.37
CA MET A 64 15.35 -10.70 21.15
C MET A 64 15.39 -9.33 21.83
N GLN A 65 16.26 -8.44 21.36
CA GLN A 65 16.32 -7.07 21.87
C GLN A 65 15.26 -6.19 21.20
N SER A 66 14.58 -5.41 22.01
CA SER A 66 13.56 -4.46 21.53
C SER A 66 14.06 -3.03 21.57
N ARG A 67 13.59 -2.24 20.62
CA ARG A 67 13.88 -0.81 20.53
C ARG A 67 12.62 -0.06 20.09
N VAL A 68 12.24 0.95 20.86
CA VAL A 68 11.20 1.89 20.44
C VAL A 68 11.80 2.91 19.48
N PHE A 69 11.16 3.06 18.33
CA PHE A 69 11.54 4.09 17.37
C PHE A 69 10.97 5.44 17.80
N SER A 70 11.85 6.42 17.96
CA SER A 70 11.50 7.82 18.17
C SER A 70 12.05 8.66 17.02
N ASP A 71 11.23 9.50 16.42
CA ASP A 71 11.69 10.37 15.34
C ASP A 71 12.48 11.61 15.82
N GLY A 72 12.69 11.74 17.12
CA GLY A 72 13.46 12.83 17.75
C GLY A 72 12.80 14.21 17.65
N VAL A 73 11.56 14.30 17.20
CA VAL A 73 10.83 15.56 17.01
C VAL A 73 9.61 15.63 17.94
N GLY A 74 9.84 15.40 19.25
CA GLY A 74 8.79 15.48 20.27
C GLY A 74 7.79 14.32 20.23
N GLU A 75 6.73 14.44 21.00
CA GLU A 75 5.66 13.46 21.18
C GLU A 75 4.80 13.34 19.91
N LYS A 76 5.29 12.63 18.89
CA LYS A 76 4.58 12.49 17.63
C LYS A 76 4.21 11.06 17.35
N SER A 77 2.94 10.86 17.09
CA SER A 77 2.43 9.60 16.54
C SER A 77 3.10 9.25 15.23
N ILE A 78 3.30 7.97 14.99
CA ILE A 78 3.76 7.45 13.70
C ILE A 78 2.54 6.96 12.94
N TYR A 79 2.23 7.60 11.81
CA TYR A 79 1.17 7.18 10.92
C TYR A 79 1.75 6.44 9.72
N GLY A 80 1.30 5.23 9.53
CA GLY A 80 1.70 4.41 8.41
C GLY A 80 3.19 4.05 8.47
N PHE A 81 3.44 2.79 8.38
CA PHE A 81 4.75 2.17 8.39
C PHE A 81 4.79 1.14 7.26
N GLN A 82 5.91 1.10 6.55
CA GLN A 82 6.14 0.09 5.51
C GLN A 82 7.63 -0.17 5.35
N TRP A 83 8.02 -1.45 5.36
CA TRP A 83 9.36 -1.86 4.99
C TRP A 83 9.66 -1.55 3.52
N VAL A 84 10.85 -1.02 3.26
CA VAL A 84 11.35 -0.76 1.90
C VAL A 84 12.61 -1.55 1.60
N SER A 85 13.35 -1.99 2.63
CA SER A 85 14.42 -2.98 2.54
C SER A 85 14.54 -3.74 3.87
N ASP A 86 15.55 -4.56 4.02
CA ASP A 86 15.78 -5.42 5.19
C ASP A 86 15.92 -4.68 6.51
N ASP A 87 16.50 -3.50 6.48
CA ASP A 87 16.80 -2.67 7.64
C ASP A 87 16.27 -1.24 7.53
N ARG A 88 15.47 -0.95 6.48
CA ARG A 88 14.99 0.38 6.19
C ARG A 88 13.48 0.40 5.99
N PHE A 89 12.83 1.42 6.51
CA PHE A 89 11.40 1.62 6.40
C PHE A 89 11.03 3.06 6.09
N ILE A 90 9.80 3.23 5.63
CA ILE A 90 9.17 4.54 5.48
C ILE A 90 8.11 4.72 6.56
N TYR A 91 7.92 5.97 6.97
CA TYR A 91 6.88 6.34 7.91
C TYR A 91 6.40 7.78 7.67
N ARG A 92 5.23 8.08 8.19
CA ARG A 92 4.70 9.45 8.28
C ARG A 92 4.55 9.81 9.74
N PRO A 93 5.18 10.88 10.23
CA PRO A 93 4.93 11.37 11.58
C PRO A 93 3.53 11.95 11.66
N GLY A 94 2.87 11.78 12.80
CA GLY A 94 1.65 12.50 13.13
C GLY A 94 1.97 13.90 13.61
N LEU A 95 1.02 14.80 13.44
CA LEU A 95 1.05 16.15 14.00
C LEU A 95 -0.20 16.32 14.86
N THR A 96 -0.04 16.80 16.07
CA THR A 96 -1.17 17.22 16.88
C THR A 96 -1.44 18.70 16.63
N ASN A 97 -2.65 19.05 16.19
CA ASN A 97 -3.01 20.45 16.01
C ASN A 97 -3.31 21.11 17.35
N ALA A 98 -3.49 22.45 17.35
CA ALA A 98 -3.78 23.23 18.54
C ALA A 98 -5.11 22.85 19.26
N LYS A 99 -5.93 21.99 18.67
CA LYS A 99 -7.17 21.45 19.25
C LYS A 99 -7.00 20.00 19.75
N GLY A 100 -5.76 19.49 19.86
CA GLY A 100 -5.47 18.14 20.32
C GLY A 100 -5.79 17.05 19.28
N ARG A 101 -6.16 17.40 18.03
CA ARG A 101 -6.47 16.39 17.00
C ARG A 101 -5.22 15.95 16.29
N ASN A 102 -5.04 14.64 16.20
CA ASN A 102 -3.95 14.05 15.42
C ASN A 102 -4.21 14.24 13.92
N MET A 103 -3.18 14.70 13.23
CA MET A 103 -3.18 14.89 11.77
C MET A 103 -1.98 14.20 11.18
N ASN A 104 -2.14 13.61 10.00
CA ASN A 104 -1.01 13.08 9.25
C ASN A 104 -0.06 14.22 8.85
N SER A 105 1.23 13.99 9.04
CA SER A 105 2.24 14.87 8.46
C SER A 105 2.17 14.88 6.94
N LEU A 106 2.41 16.04 6.37
CA LEU A 106 2.54 16.21 4.93
C LEU A 106 3.86 15.65 4.37
N VAL A 107 4.68 15.03 5.22
CA VAL A 107 6.02 14.56 4.87
C VAL A 107 6.14 13.07 5.12
N THR A 108 6.70 12.35 4.15
CA THR A 108 7.06 10.93 4.27
C THR A 108 8.58 10.83 4.41
N PHE A 109 9.02 10.11 5.42
CA PHE A 109 10.44 9.85 5.68
C PHE A 109 10.79 8.40 5.37
N ALA A 110 12.04 8.17 4.94
CA ALA A 110 12.70 6.88 4.98
C ALA A 110 13.83 6.93 6.02
N VAL A 111 13.99 5.87 6.79
CA VAL A 111 14.97 5.80 7.88
C VAL A 111 15.34 4.33 8.14
N ASN A 112 16.56 4.09 8.63
CA ASN A 112 16.98 2.76 9.06
C ASN A 112 16.38 2.40 10.43
N VAL A 113 16.29 1.10 10.74
CA VAL A 113 15.82 0.61 12.05
C VAL A 113 16.56 1.24 13.23
N ASP A 114 17.86 1.52 13.06
CA ASP A 114 18.68 2.19 14.08
C ASP A 114 18.46 3.71 14.19
N GLY A 115 17.55 4.27 13.38
CA GLY A 115 17.26 5.70 13.30
C GLY A 115 18.22 6.50 12.43
N SER A 116 19.25 5.85 11.87
CA SER A 116 20.22 6.50 10.99
C SER A 116 19.67 6.76 9.59
N LYS A 117 20.39 7.55 8.80
CA LYS A 117 20.13 7.84 7.38
C LYS A 117 18.71 8.32 7.10
N ARG A 118 18.13 9.11 8.00
CA ARG A 118 16.79 9.70 7.82
C ARG A 118 16.76 10.62 6.60
N LYS A 119 15.79 10.42 5.72
CA LYS A 119 15.61 11.18 4.48
C LYS A 119 14.15 11.47 4.21
N ILE A 120 13.83 12.69 3.79
CA ILE A 120 12.53 13.02 3.22
C ILE A 120 12.47 12.41 1.81
N ILE A 121 11.46 11.58 1.57
CA ILE A 121 11.23 10.92 0.28
C ILE A 121 9.96 11.43 -0.41
N GLY A 122 9.08 12.09 0.32
CA GLY A 122 7.85 12.65 -0.22
C GLY A 122 7.35 13.82 0.61
N LYS A 123 6.78 14.80 -0.07
CA LYS A 123 6.02 15.89 0.54
C LYS A 123 4.66 15.97 -0.13
N GLN A 124 3.64 16.15 0.68
CA GLN A 124 2.32 16.50 0.17
C GLN A 124 2.25 18.02 0.04
N GLU A 125 1.99 18.50 -1.16
CA GLU A 125 1.86 19.93 -1.45
C GLU A 125 0.52 20.18 -2.14
N MET A 126 -0.19 21.23 -1.75
CA MET A 126 -1.40 21.62 -2.44
C MET A 126 -1.01 22.24 -3.77
N LYS A 127 -1.38 21.62 -4.87
CA LYS A 127 -1.21 22.22 -6.18
C LYS A 127 -2.26 23.30 -6.38
N GLY A 128 -1.78 24.53 -6.58
CA GLY A 128 -2.61 25.71 -6.70
C GLY A 128 -3.73 25.55 -7.71
N GLY A 129 -4.95 25.93 -7.32
CA GLY A 129 -6.13 26.01 -8.17
C GLY A 129 -6.91 24.73 -8.43
N GLN A 130 -6.42 23.54 -8.05
CA GLN A 130 -7.11 22.27 -8.33
C GLN A 130 -7.61 21.50 -7.08
N GLY A 131 -7.40 22.03 -5.87
CA GLY A 131 -7.89 21.40 -4.63
C GLY A 131 -7.32 20.00 -4.34
N SER A 132 -6.21 19.62 -4.97
CA SER A 132 -5.62 18.29 -4.88
C SER A 132 -4.25 18.36 -4.22
N TRP A 133 -4.04 17.48 -3.25
CA TRP A 133 -2.75 17.29 -2.62
C TRP A 133 -1.89 16.31 -3.43
N THR A 134 -0.61 16.63 -3.58
CA THR A 134 0.35 15.65 -4.07
C THR A 134 0.48 14.53 -3.05
N ASN A 135 0.55 13.30 -3.51
CA ASN A 135 0.77 12.12 -2.68
C ASN A 135 1.87 11.26 -3.28
N ILE A 136 2.58 10.55 -2.41
CA ILE A 136 3.53 9.54 -2.78
C ILE A 136 3.27 8.30 -1.93
N SER A 137 3.15 7.14 -2.57
CA SER A 137 2.94 5.85 -1.90
C SER A 137 3.89 4.82 -2.49
N VAL A 138 4.57 4.07 -1.65
CA VAL A 138 5.31 2.89 -2.10
C VAL A 138 4.29 1.82 -2.45
N VAL A 139 4.35 1.35 -3.69
CA VAL A 139 3.41 0.35 -4.23
C VAL A 139 4.07 -0.98 -4.50
N ASP A 140 5.41 -0.99 -4.57
CA ASP A 140 6.16 -2.21 -4.73
C ASP A 140 7.61 -2.08 -4.23
N ARG A 141 8.18 -3.20 -3.78
CA ARG A 141 9.59 -3.37 -3.51
C ARG A 141 10.18 -4.20 -4.66
N LEU A 142 11.38 -3.86 -5.06
CA LEU A 142 12.08 -4.60 -6.10
C LEU A 142 13.04 -5.58 -5.42
N ASP A 143 12.68 -6.86 -5.36
CA ASP A 143 13.50 -7.88 -4.69
C ASP A 143 14.90 -8.00 -5.28
N ALA A 144 15.03 -7.80 -6.59
CA ALA A 144 16.32 -7.80 -7.30
C ALA A 144 17.10 -6.48 -7.18
N ASP A 145 16.50 -5.41 -6.63
CA ASP A 145 17.11 -4.07 -6.51
C ASP A 145 16.72 -3.41 -5.18
N PRO A 146 17.35 -3.84 -4.07
CA PRO A 146 16.98 -3.42 -2.72
C PRO A 146 17.21 -1.93 -2.44
N ASP A 147 17.95 -1.22 -3.29
CA ASP A 147 18.17 0.22 -3.20
C ASP A 147 17.02 1.05 -3.76
N HIS A 148 16.07 0.43 -4.46
CA HIS A 148 14.97 1.11 -5.09
C HIS A 148 13.62 0.49 -4.75
N VAL A 149 12.59 1.33 -4.82
CA VAL A 149 11.19 0.95 -4.72
C VAL A 149 10.39 1.57 -5.86
N ILE A 150 9.23 1.01 -6.14
CA ILE A 150 8.27 1.63 -7.03
C ILE A 150 7.32 2.48 -6.20
N VAL A 151 7.18 3.73 -6.59
CA VAL A 151 6.24 4.66 -5.96
C VAL A 151 5.21 5.14 -6.97
N ALA A 152 3.97 5.23 -6.50
CA ALA A 152 2.90 5.91 -7.20
C ALA A 152 2.83 7.36 -6.71
N SER A 153 2.80 8.32 -7.61
CA SER A 153 2.71 9.74 -7.28
C SER A 153 1.87 10.51 -8.28
N ASN A 154 0.98 11.36 -7.76
CA ASN A 154 0.13 12.25 -8.56
C ASN A 154 0.74 13.64 -8.76
N GLU A 155 2.06 13.79 -8.60
CA GLU A 155 2.73 15.10 -8.70
C GLU A 155 2.64 15.75 -10.09
N ARG A 156 2.53 14.97 -11.16
CA ARG A 156 2.40 15.49 -12.53
C ARG A 156 0.98 15.90 -12.84
N ARG A 157 -0.01 15.18 -12.33
CA ARG A 157 -1.43 15.41 -12.62
C ARG A 157 -2.28 15.14 -11.39
N ALA A 158 -3.17 16.06 -11.06
CA ALA A 158 -4.14 15.86 -9.99
C ALA A 158 -4.99 14.61 -10.23
N PHE A 159 -5.29 13.88 -9.16
CA PHE A 159 -6.12 12.68 -9.16
C PHE A 159 -5.60 11.49 -9.98
N ARG A 160 -4.35 11.55 -10.45
CA ARG A 160 -3.75 10.50 -11.25
C ARG A 160 -2.31 10.24 -10.81
N SER A 161 -2.04 9.00 -10.45
CA SER A 161 -0.69 8.60 -10.06
C SER A 161 0.05 7.98 -11.23
N ASP A 162 1.23 8.52 -11.51
CA ASP A 162 2.23 7.90 -12.37
C ASP A 162 3.17 7.06 -11.50
N PHE A 163 3.90 6.13 -12.11
CA PHE A 163 4.82 5.22 -11.43
C PHE A 163 6.26 5.68 -11.63
N TYR A 164 7.01 5.65 -10.53
CA TYR A 164 8.41 6.05 -10.52
C TYR A 164 9.25 4.99 -9.82
N LYS A 165 10.44 4.73 -10.34
CA LYS A 165 11.50 4.03 -9.62
C LYS A 165 12.24 5.04 -8.75
N MET A 166 12.23 4.83 -7.44
CA MET A 166 12.80 5.75 -6.45
C MET A 166 13.89 5.09 -5.63
N ASN A 167 15.05 5.75 -5.55
CA ASN A 167 16.12 5.33 -4.65
C ASN A 167 15.77 5.69 -3.21
N ILE A 168 15.74 4.68 -2.32
CA ILE A 168 15.29 4.82 -0.93
C ILE A 168 16.28 5.57 -0.02
N MET A 169 17.54 5.71 -0.46
CA MET A 169 18.57 6.42 0.30
C MET A 169 18.59 7.91 -0.02
N THR A 170 18.39 8.25 -1.28
CA THR A 170 18.51 9.63 -1.76
C THR A 170 17.17 10.33 -1.97
N GLY A 171 16.09 9.56 -2.14
CA GLY A 171 14.78 10.05 -2.55
C GLY A 171 14.70 10.49 -4.02
N LYS A 172 15.78 10.30 -4.80
CA LYS A 172 15.76 10.58 -6.24
C LYS A 172 14.87 9.58 -6.94
N LYS A 173 14.00 10.06 -7.84
CA LYS A 173 13.07 9.21 -8.58
C LYS A 173 13.13 9.49 -10.07
N LYS A 174 12.90 8.45 -10.86
CA LYS A 174 12.81 8.49 -12.31
C LYS A 174 11.42 7.99 -12.72
N LEU A 175 10.75 8.69 -13.64
CA LEU A 175 9.49 8.22 -14.21
C LEU A 175 9.71 6.87 -14.88
N LEU A 176 8.90 5.89 -14.49
CA LEU A 176 8.90 4.54 -15.03
C LEU A 176 7.77 4.34 -16.02
N ALA A 177 6.56 4.73 -15.62
CA ALA A 177 5.37 4.57 -16.44
C ALA A 177 4.32 5.62 -16.12
N ILE A 178 3.51 5.93 -17.12
CA ILE A 178 2.35 6.83 -16.98
C ILE A 178 1.17 6.02 -16.46
N GLY A 179 0.51 6.54 -15.43
CA GLY A 179 -0.66 5.90 -14.86
C GLY A 179 -1.86 5.91 -15.81
N PHE A 180 -2.71 4.89 -15.66
CA PHE A 180 -3.97 4.77 -16.42
C PHE A 180 -4.89 5.97 -16.19
N VAL A 181 -5.63 6.33 -17.24
CA VAL A 181 -6.59 7.43 -17.24
C VAL A 181 -7.97 6.89 -17.60
N PRO A 182 -8.90 6.84 -16.66
CA PRO A 182 -10.28 6.51 -16.98
C PRO A 182 -10.85 7.50 -18.01
N LYS A 183 -11.61 6.99 -18.98
CA LYS A 183 -12.31 7.82 -19.97
C LYS A 183 -13.34 8.74 -19.31
N ASN A 184 -14.01 8.21 -18.29
CA ASN A 184 -14.96 8.94 -17.47
C ASN A 184 -14.47 9.02 -16.02
N ALA A 185 -13.69 10.04 -15.68
CA ALA A 185 -13.08 10.22 -14.37
C ALA A 185 -14.08 10.32 -13.18
N LYS A 186 -15.37 10.54 -13.44
CA LYS A 186 -16.43 10.64 -12.42
C LYS A 186 -17.17 9.32 -12.19
N GLY A 187 -17.17 8.43 -13.18
CA GLY A 187 -17.94 7.19 -13.15
C GLY A 187 -17.09 5.93 -13.13
N ASP A 188 -15.90 5.98 -13.73
CA ASP A 188 -15.04 4.82 -13.84
C ASP A 188 -14.18 4.66 -12.58
N ARG A 189 -14.06 3.42 -12.10
CA ARG A 189 -13.29 3.10 -10.90
C ARG A 189 -12.11 2.19 -11.24
N VAL A 190 -10.89 2.68 -10.98
CA VAL A 190 -9.65 1.89 -11.05
C VAL A 190 -9.48 1.11 -9.75
N TYR A 191 -9.44 -0.21 -9.81
CA TYR A 191 -9.27 -1.07 -8.63
C TYR A 191 -7.82 -1.34 -8.28
N GLY A 192 -6.96 -1.49 -9.28
CA GLY A 192 -5.56 -1.79 -9.04
C GLY A 192 -4.76 -1.76 -10.33
N THR A 193 -3.46 -1.60 -10.19
CA THR A 193 -2.49 -1.75 -11.26
C THR A 193 -1.52 -2.86 -10.89
N TYR A 194 -1.42 -3.85 -11.74
CA TYR A 194 -0.55 -5.01 -11.58
C TYR A 194 0.77 -4.75 -12.29
N ARG A 195 1.87 -5.25 -11.76
CA ARG A 195 3.23 -4.94 -12.22
C ARG A 195 4.05 -6.19 -12.44
N ASP A 196 5.07 -6.06 -13.28
CA ASP A 196 6.09 -7.08 -13.42
C ASP A 196 7.17 -6.97 -12.33
N GLN A 197 8.16 -7.86 -12.36
CA GLN A 197 9.25 -7.90 -11.39
C GLN A 197 10.18 -6.68 -11.46
N GLU A 198 10.17 -5.93 -12.56
CA GLU A 198 10.91 -4.68 -12.72
C GLU A 198 10.12 -3.45 -12.25
N GLY A 199 8.83 -3.67 -11.90
CA GLY A 199 7.92 -2.65 -11.42
C GLY A 199 7.14 -1.92 -12.51
N TYR A 200 7.27 -2.32 -13.78
CA TYR A 200 6.44 -1.76 -14.84
C TYR A 200 4.99 -2.24 -14.71
N PRO A 201 4.01 -1.36 -14.93
CA PRO A 201 2.64 -1.81 -15.00
C PRO A 201 2.47 -2.77 -16.19
N ILE A 202 1.74 -3.85 -15.97
CA ILE A 202 1.36 -4.81 -17.02
C ILE A 202 -0.12 -4.70 -17.34
N ALA A 203 -0.94 -4.52 -16.31
CA ALA A 203 -2.37 -4.43 -16.45
C ALA A 203 -2.99 -3.52 -15.37
N THR A 204 -4.16 -2.98 -15.67
CA THR A 204 -5.03 -2.31 -14.70
C THR A 204 -6.46 -2.79 -14.86
N LEU A 205 -7.15 -2.96 -13.73
CA LEU A 205 -8.55 -3.36 -13.67
C LEU A 205 -9.42 -2.14 -13.42
N VAL A 206 -10.40 -1.95 -14.29
CA VAL A 206 -11.28 -0.77 -14.26
C VAL A 206 -12.74 -1.22 -14.36
N ASP A 207 -13.61 -0.69 -13.50
CA ASP A 207 -15.05 -0.76 -13.74
C ASP A 207 -15.47 0.48 -14.53
N GLU A 208 -15.97 0.28 -15.74
CA GLU A 208 -16.53 1.29 -16.62
C GLU A 208 -18.05 1.12 -16.66
N SER A 209 -18.77 1.97 -15.94
CA SER A 209 -20.21 1.81 -15.73
C SER A 209 -20.56 0.46 -15.07
N LEU A 210 -21.03 -0.52 -15.83
CA LEU A 210 -21.36 -1.86 -15.38
C LEU A 210 -20.37 -2.93 -15.87
N ASP A 211 -19.45 -2.55 -16.75
CA ASP A 211 -18.47 -3.46 -17.32
C ASP A 211 -17.18 -3.47 -16.50
N ARG A 212 -16.56 -4.63 -16.41
CA ARG A 212 -15.21 -4.80 -15.87
C ARG A 212 -14.23 -4.95 -17.00
N VAL A 213 -13.23 -4.08 -17.05
CA VAL A 213 -12.28 -4.01 -18.16
C VAL A 213 -10.85 -4.16 -17.66
N ILE A 214 -10.09 -5.01 -18.31
CA ILE A 214 -8.64 -5.11 -18.10
C ILE A 214 -7.97 -4.33 -19.23
N TYR A 215 -7.14 -3.35 -18.87
CA TYR A 215 -6.26 -2.64 -19.78
C TYR A 215 -4.83 -3.13 -19.60
N THR A 216 -4.10 -3.24 -20.70
CA THR A 216 -2.66 -3.54 -20.72
C THR A 216 -1.84 -2.31 -21.00
N TYR A 217 -0.64 -2.28 -20.43
CA TYR A 217 0.34 -1.23 -20.67
C TYR A 217 1.42 -1.69 -21.64
N ASP A 218 1.66 -0.91 -22.67
CA ASP A 218 2.76 -1.09 -23.60
C ASP A 218 3.95 -0.21 -23.17
N LYS A 219 5.10 -0.85 -22.89
CA LYS A 219 6.31 -0.17 -22.43
C LYS A 219 6.95 0.70 -23.50
N ASP A 220 6.82 0.31 -24.77
CA ASP A 220 7.47 0.98 -25.88
C ASP A 220 6.72 2.24 -26.29
N THR A 221 5.40 2.16 -26.41
CA THR A 221 4.54 3.30 -26.71
C THR A 221 4.18 4.12 -25.50
N GLN A 222 4.36 3.57 -24.29
CA GLN A 222 3.95 4.14 -23.00
C GLN A 222 2.44 4.43 -22.93
N ASP A 223 1.63 3.58 -23.54
CA ASP A 223 0.19 3.75 -23.62
C ASP A 223 -0.58 2.54 -23.08
N TRP A 224 -1.87 2.76 -22.82
CA TRP A 224 -2.80 1.77 -22.31
C TRP A 224 -3.82 1.40 -23.38
N SER A 225 -4.02 0.11 -23.60
CA SER A 225 -5.02 -0.43 -24.51
C SER A 225 -5.96 -1.40 -23.82
N GLU A 226 -7.21 -1.41 -24.25
CA GLU A 226 -8.19 -2.41 -23.78
C GLU A 226 -7.77 -3.81 -24.21
N HIS A 227 -7.66 -4.70 -23.23
CA HIS A 227 -7.26 -6.09 -23.45
C HIS A 227 -8.46 -7.02 -23.48
N VAL A 228 -9.30 -6.96 -22.45
CA VAL A 228 -10.51 -7.77 -22.33
C VAL A 228 -11.58 -7.02 -21.55
N ARG A 229 -12.83 -7.18 -21.98
CA ARG A 229 -14.02 -6.58 -21.36
C ARG A 229 -15.00 -7.68 -20.96
N PHE A 230 -15.43 -7.63 -19.71
CA PHE A 230 -16.49 -8.46 -19.16
C PHE A 230 -17.72 -7.58 -18.94
N THR A 231 -18.83 -7.91 -19.59
CA THR A 231 -20.08 -7.17 -19.38
C THR A 231 -20.70 -7.50 -18.03
N CYS A 232 -21.58 -6.64 -17.55
CA CYS A 232 -22.26 -6.82 -16.26
C CYS A 232 -22.82 -8.25 -16.10
N GLN A 233 -22.58 -8.85 -14.93
CA GLN A 233 -22.96 -10.21 -14.55
C GLN A 233 -22.22 -11.36 -15.25
N GLN A 234 -21.27 -11.08 -16.13
CA GLN A 234 -20.39 -12.15 -16.63
C GLN A 234 -19.33 -12.52 -15.61
N PRO A 235 -18.99 -13.80 -15.50
CA PRO A 235 -17.78 -14.22 -14.82
C PRO A 235 -16.57 -13.45 -15.36
N SER A 236 -15.56 -13.25 -14.53
CA SER A 236 -14.35 -12.53 -14.93
C SER A 236 -13.11 -13.17 -14.30
N PHE A 237 -11.96 -12.74 -14.74
CA PHE A 237 -10.70 -13.01 -14.04
C PHE A 237 -9.99 -11.72 -13.66
N THR A 238 -9.09 -11.83 -12.72
CA THR A 238 -8.31 -10.70 -12.20
C THR A 238 -6.84 -11.07 -12.20
N PRO A 239 -5.96 -10.28 -12.84
CA PRO A 239 -4.52 -10.45 -12.71
C PRO A 239 -4.08 -10.33 -11.25
N ILE A 240 -3.09 -11.13 -10.83
CA ILE A 240 -2.48 -11.05 -9.49
C ILE A 240 -1.01 -10.63 -9.62
N ALA A 241 -0.27 -11.30 -10.52
CA ALA A 241 1.15 -11.08 -10.72
C ALA A 241 1.57 -11.40 -12.14
N ALA A 242 2.68 -10.79 -12.59
CA ALA A 242 3.37 -11.22 -13.79
C ALA A 242 4.44 -12.26 -13.47
N THR A 243 4.57 -13.23 -14.34
CA THR A 243 5.61 -14.24 -14.33
C THR A 243 6.33 -14.25 -15.68
N ASN A 244 7.43 -14.98 -15.79
CA ASN A 244 8.11 -15.19 -17.07
C ASN A 244 7.34 -16.09 -18.07
N LYS A 245 6.19 -16.64 -17.65
CA LYS A 245 5.34 -17.52 -18.47
C LYS A 245 3.97 -16.91 -18.78
N GLY A 246 3.72 -15.68 -18.32
CA GLY A 246 2.42 -15.03 -18.44
C GLY A 246 1.94 -14.43 -17.11
N TRP A 247 0.67 -14.16 -17.00
CA TRP A 247 0.07 -13.61 -15.77
C TRP A 247 -0.52 -14.72 -14.91
N LEU A 248 -0.23 -14.68 -13.63
CA LEU A 248 -1.03 -15.41 -12.64
C LEU A 248 -2.34 -14.65 -12.47
N VAL A 249 -3.46 -15.33 -12.68
CA VAL A 249 -4.80 -14.74 -12.57
C VAL A 249 -5.69 -15.58 -11.67
N THR A 250 -6.69 -14.95 -11.08
CA THR A 250 -7.74 -15.62 -10.30
C THR A 250 -9.11 -15.37 -10.90
N GLY A 251 -9.99 -16.35 -10.83
CA GLY A 251 -11.37 -16.24 -11.33
C GLY A 251 -11.77 -17.36 -12.25
N SER A 252 -12.49 -17.05 -13.32
CA SER A 252 -13.01 -18.02 -14.30
C SER A 252 -12.10 -18.14 -15.51
N LYS A 253 -12.17 -19.29 -16.17
CA LYS A 253 -11.37 -19.61 -17.36
C LYS A 253 -12.17 -19.38 -18.64
N PHE A 254 -11.52 -18.77 -19.63
CA PHE A 254 -12.11 -18.44 -20.92
C PHE A 254 -11.29 -19.02 -22.08
N SER A 255 -11.94 -19.25 -23.20
CA SER A 255 -11.26 -19.51 -24.47
C SER A 255 -10.61 -18.23 -25.02
N PRO A 256 -9.66 -18.33 -25.95
CA PRO A 256 -9.12 -17.15 -26.63
C PRO A 256 -10.17 -16.30 -27.34
N SER A 257 -11.30 -16.89 -27.75
CA SER A 257 -12.46 -16.20 -28.34
C SER A 257 -13.34 -15.49 -27.30
N GLY A 258 -13.06 -15.65 -25.98
CA GLY A 258 -13.82 -15.06 -24.90
C GLY A 258 -15.02 -15.86 -24.40
N GLU A 259 -15.17 -17.13 -24.84
CA GLU A 259 -16.21 -18.01 -24.33
C GLU A 259 -15.81 -18.58 -22.98
N LEU A 260 -16.74 -18.64 -22.04
CA LEU A 260 -16.54 -19.22 -20.72
C LEU A 260 -16.30 -20.75 -20.85
N ILE A 261 -15.11 -21.20 -20.45
CA ILE A 261 -14.76 -22.64 -20.41
C ILE A 261 -15.10 -23.24 -19.05
N GLU A 262 -14.73 -22.51 -17.99
CA GLU A 262 -14.88 -22.99 -16.63
C GLU A 262 -15.35 -21.88 -15.72
N TYR A 263 -16.49 -22.07 -15.08
CA TYR A 263 -17.00 -21.20 -14.04
C TYR A 263 -16.57 -21.74 -12.68
N ASN A 264 -15.87 -20.91 -11.90
CA ASN A 264 -15.58 -21.22 -10.53
C ASN A 264 -16.27 -20.22 -9.61
N ASP A 265 -17.12 -20.70 -8.74
CA ASP A 265 -17.70 -19.97 -7.63
C ASP A 265 -16.68 -19.73 -6.49
N THR A 266 -15.58 -20.48 -6.51
CA THR A 266 -14.38 -20.26 -5.71
C THR A 266 -13.26 -19.72 -6.59
N ASN A 267 -12.38 -18.86 -6.03
CA ASN A 267 -11.28 -18.28 -6.79
C ASN A 267 -10.23 -19.36 -7.14
N ALA A 268 -10.27 -19.86 -8.36
CA ALA A 268 -9.22 -20.72 -8.92
C ALA A 268 -8.06 -19.86 -9.45
N LEU A 269 -6.86 -20.44 -9.45
CA LEU A 269 -5.65 -19.81 -9.97
C LEU A 269 -5.29 -20.42 -11.30
N TYR A 270 -4.98 -19.58 -12.28
CA TYR A 270 -4.55 -19.97 -13.62
C TYR A 270 -3.34 -19.18 -14.04
N LEU A 271 -2.55 -19.76 -14.92
CA LEU A 271 -1.59 -19.02 -15.71
C LEU A 271 -2.28 -18.58 -17.01
N TYR A 272 -2.23 -17.30 -17.31
CA TYR A 272 -2.85 -16.69 -18.49
C TYR A 272 -1.77 -16.05 -19.36
N ASP A 273 -1.74 -16.42 -20.62
CA ASP A 273 -0.90 -15.80 -21.62
C ASP A 273 -1.64 -14.60 -22.23
N PRO A 274 -1.18 -13.35 -22.01
CA PRO A 274 -1.87 -12.17 -22.53
C PRO A 274 -1.75 -12.01 -24.06
N GLU A 275 -0.77 -12.67 -24.73
CA GLU A 275 -0.60 -12.57 -26.17
C GLU A 275 -1.54 -13.53 -26.89
N THR A 276 -1.58 -14.79 -26.46
CA THR A 276 -2.45 -15.84 -27.07
C THR A 276 -3.84 -15.87 -26.48
N LYS A 277 -4.05 -15.25 -25.30
CA LYS A 277 -5.27 -15.30 -24.47
C LYS A 277 -5.61 -16.71 -23.99
N GLU A 278 -4.64 -17.58 -23.85
CA GLU A 278 -4.80 -18.95 -23.38
C GLU A 278 -4.58 -19.09 -21.89
N PHE A 279 -5.32 -20.00 -21.27
CA PHE A 279 -5.22 -20.36 -19.86
C PHE A 279 -4.60 -21.75 -19.71
N SER A 280 -3.66 -21.90 -18.80
CA SER A 280 -3.08 -23.18 -18.40
C SER A 280 -3.11 -23.39 -16.88
#